data_3b349e09f5c1e5709c03ee175beaed30
#
_entry.id   3b349e09f5c1e5709c03ee175beaed30
#
_cell.length_a   1.000
_cell.length_b   1.000
_cell.length_c   1.000
_cell.angle_alpha   90.00
_cell.angle_beta   90.00
_cell.angle_gamma   90.00
#
_symmetry.space_group_name_H-M   'P 1'
#
loop_
_entity.id
_entity.type
_entity.pdbx_description
1 polymer ?
#
loop_
_entity_poly.entity_id
_entity_poly.type
_entity_poly.pdbx_seq_one_letter_code
_entity_poly.pdbx_strand_id
1 'polypeptide(L)'
;MIPTFDEIKKLAESGQYGRIPVRREILADRFTPIEVMRILRAASRHCYLLESAYQDETWGRYSFLGYSPILELTCVDGKMRIRHLSEDMAQSEEEEFTENPSEKIREILKKYKSPKLDGFPTFTGGLVGYFSYDYLKYAEPILREEKGEDSFRDVDL
;
A
#
# COMPACT_ATOMS: atom_id res chain seq x y z
N MET A 1 21.27 6.99 8.17
CA MET A 1 19.81 6.95 8.34
C MET A 1 19.28 8.36 8.13
N ILE A 2 18.30 8.55 7.32
CA ILE A 2 17.69 9.84 6.98
C ILE A 2 16.16 9.64 7.09
N PRO A 3 15.43 10.52 7.78
CA PRO A 3 15.91 11.65 8.60
C PRO A 3 16.65 11.20 9.86
N THR A 4 17.31 12.16 10.53
CA THR A 4 17.96 11.93 11.83
C THR A 4 16.92 11.66 12.93
N PHE A 5 17.36 11.09 14.05
CA PHE A 5 16.44 10.81 15.17
C PHE A 5 15.72 12.08 15.69
N ASP A 6 16.45 13.20 15.77
CA ASP A 6 15.86 14.47 16.23
C ASP A 6 14.82 15.02 15.26
N GLU A 7 15.04 14.87 13.95
CA GLU A 7 14.08 15.27 12.93
C GLU A 7 12.82 14.37 12.99
N ILE A 8 12.99 13.06 13.17
CA ILE A 8 11.87 12.12 13.36
C ILE A 8 11.05 12.53 14.58
N LYS A 9 11.72 12.84 15.70
CA LYS A 9 11.06 13.25 16.93
C LYS A 9 10.21 14.50 16.73
N LYS A 10 10.77 15.54 16.10
CA LYS A 10 10.04 16.77 15.76
C LYS A 10 8.82 16.53 14.87
N LEU A 11 8.97 15.67 13.85
CA LEU A 11 7.85 15.31 12.97
C LEU A 11 6.76 14.55 13.72
N ALA A 12 7.13 13.64 14.62
CA ALA A 12 6.20 12.88 15.45
C ALA A 12 5.46 13.80 16.44
N GLU A 13 6.17 14.70 17.11
CA GLU A 13 5.60 15.66 18.06
C GLU A 13 4.62 16.65 17.39
N SER A 14 4.76 16.88 16.08
CA SER A 14 3.81 17.74 15.35
C SER A 14 2.38 17.16 15.28
N GLY A 15 2.21 15.85 15.47
CA GLY A 15 0.91 15.16 15.37
C GLY A 15 0.27 15.19 13.97
N GLN A 16 0.97 15.68 12.94
CA GLN A 16 0.42 15.85 11.59
C GLN A 16 0.51 14.57 10.73
N TYR A 17 1.36 13.63 11.13
CA TYR A 17 1.71 12.46 10.32
C TYR A 17 1.48 11.17 11.08
N GLY A 18 0.81 10.21 10.43
CA GLY A 18 0.61 8.88 10.98
C GLY A 18 1.79 7.94 10.73
N ARG A 19 2.64 8.26 9.75
CA ARG A 19 3.86 7.52 9.41
C ARG A 19 4.97 8.48 9.01
N ILE A 20 6.20 8.16 9.38
CA ILE A 20 7.39 8.93 9.00
C ILE A 20 8.33 7.96 8.27
N PRO A 21 8.64 8.20 6.98
CA PRO A 21 9.53 7.34 6.23
C PRO A 21 10.96 7.52 6.71
N VAL A 22 11.66 6.41 6.83
CA VAL A 22 13.08 6.37 7.19
C VAL A 22 13.82 5.61 6.11
N ARG A 23 14.92 6.16 5.61
CA ARG A 23 15.72 5.52 4.58
C ARG A 23 17.14 5.20 5.03
N ARG A 24 17.66 4.12 4.48
CA ARG A 24 19.06 3.74 4.48
C ARG A 24 19.45 3.34 3.06
N GLU A 25 20.60 3.79 2.60
CA GLU A 25 21.14 3.38 1.30
C GLU A 25 22.21 2.30 1.49
N ILE A 26 22.19 1.33 0.61
CA ILE A 26 23.19 0.26 0.52
C ILE A 26 23.51 0.03 -0.96
N LEU A 27 24.73 -0.40 -1.24
CA LEU A 27 25.10 -0.85 -2.57
C LEU A 27 24.39 -2.18 -2.87
N ALA A 28 23.85 -2.30 -4.05
CA ALA A 28 23.12 -3.48 -4.54
C ALA A 28 23.79 -4.08 -5.81
N ASP A 29 25.12 -4.07 -5.84
CA ASP A 29 25.95 -4.52 -6.96
C ASP A 29 25.85 -6.02 -7.27
N ARG A 30 25.32 -6.80 -6.31
CA ARG A 30 25.19 -8.25 -6.41
C ARG A 30 23.76 -8.76 -6.63
N PHE A 31 22.77 -7.90 -6.57
CA PHE A 31 21.37 -8.32 -6.56
C PHE A 31 20.55 -7.58 -7.62
N THR A 32 19.83 -8.33 -8.40
CA THR A 32 18.78 -7.79 -9.27
C THR A 32 17.46 -7.60 -8.47
N PRO A 33 16.53 -6.76 -8.92
CA PRO A 33 15.21 -6.64 -8.30
C PRO A 33 14.48 -7.99 -8.17
N ILE A 34 14.63 -8.88 -9.16
CA ILE A 34 14.02 -10.22 -9.15
C ILE A 34 14.61 -11.10 -8.06
N GLU A 35 15.92 -11.06 -7.84
CA GLU A 35 16.57 -11.82 -6.76
C GLU A 35 16.16 -11.30 -5.38
N VAL A 36 16.10 -9.97 -5.22
CA VAL A 36 15.57 -9.38 -3.99
C VAL A 36 14.12 -9.81 -3.75
N MET A 37 13.27 -9.81 -4.78
CA MET A 37 11.90 -10.29 -4.69
C MET A 37 11.81 -11.75 -4.22
N ARG A 38 12.70 -12.63 -4.69
CA ARG A 38 12.76 -14.03 -4.22
C ARG A 38 13.07 -14.13 -2.73
N ILE A 39 13.99 -13.29 -2.24
CA ILE A 39 14.33 -13.22 -0.81
C ILE A 39 13.13 -12.73 0.00
N LEU A 40 12.46 -11.66 -0.44
CA LEU A 40 11.30 -11.10 0.23
C LEU A 40 10.13 -12.09 0.30
N ARG A 41 9.91 -12.87 -0.76
CA ARG A 41 8.89 -13.94 -0.78
C ARG A 41 9.14 -15.07 0.22
N ALA A 42 10.39 -15.32 0.58
CA ALA A 42 10.71 -16.26 1.64
C ALA A 42 10.42 -15.70 3.03
N ALA A 43 10.49 -14.38 3.18
CA ALA A 43 10.25 -13.68 4.45
C ALA A 43 8.79 -13.27 4.68
N SER A 44 8.01 -13.06 3.62
CA SER A 44 6.62 -12.59 3.70
C SER A 44 5.74 -13.22 2.63
N ARG A 45 4.51 -13.56 3.01
CA ARG A 45 3.48 -13.99 2.06
C ARG A 45 3.02 -12.88 1.13
N HIS A 46 3.01 -11.65 1.64
CA HIS A 46 2.58 -10.45 0.93
C HIS A 46 3.81 -9.64 0.54
N CYS A 47 4.12 -9.64 -0.75
CA CYS A 47 5.19 -8.85 -1.31
C CYS A 47 4.85 -8.46 -2.75
N TYR A 48 5.39 -7.33 -3.19
CA TYR A 48 5.20 -6.84 -4.53
C TYR A 48 6.51 -6.35 -5.15
N LEU A 49 6.53 -6.33 -6.48
CA LEU A 49 7.55 -5.69 -7.30
C LEU A 49 6.83 -4.84 -8.35
N LEU A 50 7.12 -3.56 -8.36
CA LEU A 50 6.71 -2.62 -9.40
C LEU A 50 7.96 -2.22 -10.18
N GLU A 51 8.00 -2.58 -11.43
CA GLU A 51 9.13 -2.33 -12.31
C GLU A 51 8.64 -1.61 -13.58
N SER A 52 9.33 -0.53 -13.96
CA SER A 52 8.98 0.18 -15.17
C SER A 52 9.54 -0.56 -16.40
N ALA A 53 8.70 -0.76 -17.41
CA ALA A 53 9.10 -1.29 -18.69
C ALA A 53 9.80 -0.24 -19.59
N TYR A 54 9.63 1.04 -19.30
CA TYR A 54 10.25 2.14 -20.02
C TYR A 54 11.46 2.66 -19.27
N GLN A 55 12.59 2.75 -19.95
CA GLN A 55 13.80 3.42 -19.47
C GLN A 55 13.69 4.93 -19.72
N ASP A 56 12.75 5.60 -19.05
CA ASP A 56 12.68 7.05 -19.01
C ASP A 56 13.47 7.54 -17.78
N GLU A 57 14.29 8.57 -17.97
CA GLU A 57 15.13 9.14 -16.90
C GLU A 57 14.33 9.65 -15.69
N THR A 58 13.04 9.91 -15.87
CA THR A 58 12.15 10.43 -14.83
C THR A 58 11.32 9.35 -14.12
N TRP A 59 10.70 8.44 -14.87
CA TRP A 59 9.76 7.44 -14.33
C TRP A 59 10.35 6.03 -14.24
N GLY A 60 11.25 5.66 -15.16
CA GLY A 60 11.90 4.36 -15.21
C GLY A 60 13.09 4.17 -14.28
N ARG A 61 13.37 5.16 -13.41
CA ARG A 61 14.57 5.18 -12.58
C ARG A 61 14.57 4.18 -11.43
N TYR A 62 13.39 3.76 -10.96
CA TYR A 62 13.23 2.96 -9.75
C TYR A 62 12.46 1.68 -10.02
N SER A 63 12.90 0.59 -9.39
CA SER A 63 12.06 -0.57 -9.09
C SER A 63 11.63 -0.49 -7.64
N PHE A 64 10.35 -0.66 -7.36
CA PHE A 64 9.81 -0.63 -6.00
C PHE A 64 9.46 -2.03 -5.55
N LEU A 65 9.99 -2.43 -4.42
CA LEU A 65 9.66 -3.69 -3.77
C LEU A 65 9.11 -3.41 -2.38
N GLY A 66 8.06 -4.13 -2.01
CA GLY A 66 7.52 -4.06 -0.66
C GLY A 66 7.19 -5.44 -0.13
N TYR A 67 7.19 -5.57 1.18
CA TYR A 67 6.87 -6.79 1.90
C TYR A 67 6.33 -6.47 3.29
N SER A 68 5.77 -7.48 3.96
CA SER A 68 5.21 -7.36 5.32
C SER A 68 4.29 -6.15 5.48
N PRO A 69 3.18 -6.08 4.72
CA PRO A 69 2.21 -5.00 4.89
C PRO A 69 1.64 -5.02 6.31
N ILE A 70 1.27 -3.87 6.81
CA ILE A 70 0.63 -3.72 8.11
C ILE A 70 -0.89 -3.80 8.03
N LEU A 71 -1.44 -3.71 6.82
CA LEU A 71 -2.87 -3.67 6.56
C LEU A 71 -3.15 -4.36 5.22
N GLU A 72 -4.22 -5.14 5.17
CA GLU A 72 -4.85 -5.68 3.97
C GLU A 72 -6.28 -5.15 3.90
N LEU A 73 -6.67 -4.66 2.74
CA LEU A 73 -7.99 -4.13 2.48
C LEU A 73 -8.59 -4.82 1.27
N THR A 74 -9.73 -5.48 1.44
CA THR A 74 -10.45 -6.13 0.37
C THR A 74 -11.91 -5.68 0.33
N CYS A 75 -12.51 -5.66 -0.85
CA CYS A 75 -13.93 -5.35 -1.01
C CYS A 75 -14.56 -6.27 -2.05
N VAL A 76 -15.75 -6.77 -1.75
CA VAL A 76 -16.59 -7.53 -2.65
C VAL A 76 -18.03 -7.06 -2.47
N ASP A 77 -18.65 -6.52 -3.50
CA ASP A 77 -20.04 -6.04 -3.49
C ASP A 77 -20.39 -5.14 -2.30
N GLY A 78 -19.49 -4.21 -1.98
CA GLY A 78 -19.64 -3.28 -0.87
C GLY A 78 -19.28 -3.85 0.50
N LYS A 79 -19.09 -5.16 0.63
CA LYS A 79 -18.60 -5.78 1.84
C LYS A 79 -17.08 -5.57 1.92
N MET A 80 -16.67 -4.62 2.71
CA MET A 80 -15.28 -4.26 2.92
C MET A 80 -14.72 -4.98 4.14
N ARG A 81 -13.54 -5.55 3.99
CA ARG A 81 -12.79 -6.21 5.05
C ARG A 81 -11.44 -5.55 5.20
N ILE A 82 -11.11 -5.17 6.41
CA ILE A 82 -9.84 -4.55 6.78
C ILE A 82 -9.16 -5.45 7.81
N ARG A 83 -7.99 -5.96 7.47
CA ARG A 83 -7.19 -6.84 8.34
C ARG A 83 -5.91 -6.13 8.73
N HIS A 84 -5.69 -6.02 10.03
CA HIS A 84 -4.42 -5.54 10.57
C HIS A 84 -3.44 -6.71 10.70
N LEU A 85 -2.29 -6.60 10.03
CA LEU A 85 -1.30 -7.66 9.90
C LEU A 85 -0.03 -7.41 10.75
N SER A 86 0.02 -6.30 11.49
CA SER A 86 1.17 -5.95 12.32
C SER A 86 1.38 -6.98 13.44
N GLU A 87 2.62 -7.43 13.62
CA GLU A 87 3.00 -8.36 14.71
C GLU A 87 2.81 -7.74 16.10
N ASP A 88 2.93 -6.41 16.20
CA ASP A 88 2.82 -5.66 17.46
C ASP A 88 1.37 -5.38 17.89
N MET A 89 0.40 -5.59 17.02
CA MET A 89 -1.03 -5.43 17.31
C MET A 89 -1.70 -6.79 17.20
N ALA A 90 -2.59 -7.09 18.14
CA ALA A 90 -3.44 -8.27 18.00
C ALA A 90 -4.09 -8.23 16.60
N GLN A 91 -3.93 -9.31 15.83
CA GLN A 91 -4.54 -9.43 14.51
C GLN A 91 -6.03 -9.14 14.67
N SER A 92 -6.46 -8.01 14.13
CA SER A 92 -7.86 -7.60 14.15
C SER A 92 -8.37 -7.57 12.71
N GLU A 93 -9.60 -7.98 12.57
CA GLU A 93 -10.33 -7.95 11.31
C GLU A 93 -11.63 -7.18 11.53
N GLU A 94 -11.85 -6.18 10.71
CA GLU A 94 -13.06 -5.37 10.69
C GLU A 94 -13.80 -5.65 9.38
N GLU A 95 -15.08 -5.93 9.46
CA GLU A 95 -15.95 -6.02 8.30
C GLU A 95 -17.02 -4.93 8.40
N GLU A 96 -17.21 -4.21 7.32
CA GLU A 96 -18.28 -3.21 7.20
C GLU A 96 -18.86 -3.22 5.79
N PHE A 97 -20.12 -2.80 5.67
CA PHE A 97 -20.74 -2.57 4.37
C PHE A 97 -20.63 -1.11 4.00
N THR A 98 -20.21 -0.83 2.76
CA THR A 98 -20.09 0.52 2.23
C THR A 98 -20.57 0.58 0.77
N GLU A 99 -21.33 1.61 0.46
CA GLU A 99 -21.69 1.92 -0.92
C GLU A 99 -20.58 2.70 -1.65
N ASN A 100 -19.61 3.23 -0.90
CA ASN A 100 -18.52 4.04 -1.43
C ASN A 100 -17.16 3.61 -0.84
N PRO A 101 -16.56 2.53 -1.35
CA PRO A 101 -15.26 2.05 -0.86
C PRO A 101 -14.16 3.11 -0.95
N SER A 102 -14.24 4.05 -1.89
CA SER A 102 -13.24 5.09 -2.06
C SER A 102 -13.16 6.05 -0.88
N GLU A 103 -14.25 6.31 -0.17
CA GLU A 103 -14.24 7.14 1.04
C GLU A 103 -13.46 6.47 2.16
N LYS A 104 -13.71 5.19 2.37
CA LYS A 104 -12.98 4.41 3.39
C LYS A 104 -11.48 4.33 3.08
N ILE A 105 -11.14 4.11 1.82
CA ILE A 105 -9.74 4.12 1.37
C ILE A 105 -9.09 5.48 1.68
N ARG A 106 -9.78 6.59 1.41
CA ARG A 106 -9.26 7.94 1.73
C ARG A 106 -9.09 8.17 3.23
N GLU A 107 -10.00 7.66 4.08
CA GLU A 107 -9.87 7.72 5.53
C GLU A 107 -8.63 6.99 6.01
N ILE A 108 -8.39 5.77 5.48
CA ILE A 108 -7.19 4.99 5.78
C ILE A 108 -5.94 5.76 5.36
N LEU A 109 -5.90 6.26 4.12
CA LEU A 109 -4.75 7.03 3.63
C LEU A 109 -4.50 8.30 4.46
N LYS A 110 -5.56 8.96 4.93
CA LYS A 110 -5.44 10.12 5.82
C LYS A 110 -4.85 9.75 7.18
N LYS A 111 -5.26 8.60 7.76
CA LYS A 111 -4.71 8.07 9.01
C LYS A 111 -3.20 7.77 8.89
N TYR A 112 -2.77 7.26 7.75
CA TYR A 112 -1.38 6.91 7.47
C TYR A 112 -0.62 8.00 6.69
N LYS A 113 -1.09 9.24 6.73
CA LYS A 113 -0.43 10.37 6.07
C LYS A 113 1.05 10.45 6.46
N SER A 114 1.90 10.66 5.46
CA SER A 114 3.36 10.72 5.58
C SER A 114 3.88 12.07 5.07
N PRO A 115 4.96 12.64 5.65
CA PRO A 115 5.61 13.83 5.11
C PRO A 115 6.32 13.52 3.80
N LYS A 116 6.34 14.51 2.90
CA LYS A 116 7.26 14.50 1.76
C LYS A 116 8.61 15.05 2.23
N LEU A 117 9.65 14.26 2.09
CA LEU A 117 11.00 14.60 2.52
C LEU A 117 11.91 14.72 1.30
N ASP A 118 12.77 15.73 1.30
CA ASP A 118 13.72 15.94 0.21
C ASP A 118 14.68 14.75 0.07
N GLY A 119 14.99 14.41 -1.17
CA GLY A 119 15.88 13.30 -1.49
C GLY A 119 15.27 11.90 -1.35
N PHE A 120 14.00 11.78 -0.99
CA PHE A 120 13.27 10.51 -1.04
C PHE A 120 12.70 10.28 -2.45
N PRO A 121 12.51 9.01 -2.86
CA PRO A 121 11.79 8.71 -4.08
C PRO A 121 10.33 9.21 -4.00
N THR A 122 9.68 9.36 -5.15
CA THR A 122 8.30 9.83 -5.23
C THR A 122 7.30 8.92 -4.51
N PHE A 123 7.56 7.63 -4.48
CA PHE A 123 6.79 6.64 -3.75
C PHE A 123 7.57 6.16 -2.52
N THR A 124 7.08 6.46 -1.34
CA THR A 124 7.69 6.08 -0.06
C THR A 124 6.83 5.10 0.75
N GLY A 125 5.73 4.64 0.16
CA GLY A 125 4.75 3.74 0.76
C GLY A 125 3.32 4.17 0.43
N GLY A 126 2.37 3.30 0.71
CA GLY A 126 0.96 3.52 0.40
C GLY A 126 0.23 2.20 0.32
N LEU A 127 -0.93 2.21 -0.31
CA LEU A 127 -1.68 1.01 -0.66
C LEU A 127 -1.23 0.54 -2.05
N VAL A 128 -0.95 -0.75 -2.19
CA VAL A 128 -0.53 -1.37 -3.44
C VAL A 128 -1.42 -2.58 -3.71
N GLY A 129 -2.00 -2.64 -4.91
CA GLY A 129 -2.89 -3.72 -5.31
C GLY A 129 -3.67 -3.32 -6.55
N TYR A 130 -4.94 -3.72 -6.64
CA TYR A 130 -5.76 -3.44 -7.80
C TYR A 130 -7.20 -3.04 -7.45
N PHE A 131 -7.80 -2.34 -8.41
CA PHE A 131 -9.23 -2.16 -8.52
C PHE A 131 -9.70 -2.98 -9.74
N SER A 132 -10.72 -3.81 -9.56
CA SER A 132 -11.27 -4.58 -10.67
C SER A 132 -12.03 -3.67 -11.65
N TYR A 133 -12.32 -4.18 -12.82
CA TYR A 133 -13.19 -3.49 -13.78
C TYR A 133 -14.58 -3.22 -13.17
N ASP A 134 -15.11 -4.17 -12.41
CA ASP A 134 -16.43 -4.06 -11.77
C ASP A 134 -16.49 -3.01 -10.64
N TYR A 135 -15.35 -2.46 -10.24
CA TYR A 135 -15.32 -1.33 -9.31
C TYR A 135 -16.10 -0.12 -9.82
N LEU A 136 -16.28 -0.02 -11.14
CA LEU A 136 -17.05 1.03 -11.79
C LEU A 136 -18.51 1.12 -11.29
N LYS A 137 -19.09 0.01 -10.80
CA LYS A 137 -20.45 -0.02 -10.21
C LYS A 137 -20.64 0.92 -9.02
N TYR A 138 -19.55 1.30 -8.33
CA TYR A 138 -19.62 2.24 -7.21
C TYR A 138 -19.70 3.71 -7.67
N ALA A 139 -19.23 4.00 -8.88
CA ALA A 139 -19.38 5.30 -9.51
C ALA A 139 -20.69 5.41 -10.32
N GLU A 140 -21.07 4.31 -10.97
CA GLU A 140 -22.22 4.22 -11.87
C GLU A 140 -23.20 3.14 -11.39
N PRO A 141 -24.18 3.47 -10.52
CA PRO A 141 -25.09 2.49 -9.90
C PRO A 141 -25.90 1.66 -10.90
N ILE A 142 -26.12 2.15 -12.13
CA ILE A 142 -26.82 1.42 -13.18
C ILE A 142 -26.07 0.15 -13.64
N LEU A 143 -24.77 0.08 -13.34
CA LEU A 143 -23.91 -1.06 -13.67
C LEU A 143 -23.84 -2.12 -12.54
N ARG A 144 -24.65 -1.96 -11.51
CA ARG A 144 -24.74 -2.96 -10.45
C ARG A 144 -25.51 -4.18 -10.95
N GLU A 145 -24.77 -5.24 -11.24
CA GLU A 145 -25.35 -6.56 -11.51
C GLU A 145 -25.24 -7.41 -10.24
N GLU A 146 -26.21 -8.32 -10.04
CA GLU A 146 -26.08 -9.32 -8.97
C GLU A 146 -24.95 -10.29 -9.34
N LYS A 147 -23.93 -10.35 -8.51
CA LYS A 147 -22.80 -11.28 -8.68
C LYS A 147 -23.16 -12.67 -8.16
N GLY A 148 -22.69 -13.68 -8.89
CA GLY A 148 -22.73 -15.06 -8.43
C GLY A 148 -21.72 -15.33 -7.30
N GLU A 149 -21.71 -16.55 -6.76
CA GLU A 149 -20.88 -16.97 -5.63
C GLU A 149 -19.35 -16.82 -5.86
N ASP A 150 -18.89 -16.83 -7.12
CA ASP A 150 -17.48 -16.70 -7.51
C ASP A 150 -17.09 -15.25 -7.86
N SER A 151 -17.49 -14.30 -7.05
CA SER A 151 -17.21 -12.91 -7.35
C SER A 151 -15.73 -12.55 -7.14
N PHE A 152 -15.10 -12.02 -8.19
CA PHE A 152 -13.77 -11.41 -8.12
C PHE A 152 -13.79 -10.19 -7.20
N ARG A 153 -12.73 -9.96 -6.44
CA ARG A 153 -12.65 -8.81 -5.54
C ARG A 153 -12.71 -7.50 -6.33
N ASP A 154 -13.55 -6.59 -5.89
CA ASP A 154 -13.65 -5.25 -6.47
C ASP A 154 -12.41 -4.42 -6.14
N VAL A 155 -11.89 -4.63 -4.92
CA VAL A 155 -10.66 -3.99 -4.41
C VAL A 155 -9.84 -5.05 -3.67
N ASP A 156 -8.51 -5.02 -3.89
CA ASP A 156 -7.54 -5.83 -3.18
C ASP A 156 -6.24 -5.02 -3.03
N LEU A 157 -6.01 -4.46 -1.86
CA LEU A 157 -4.94 -3.50 -1.56
C LEU A 157 -4.15 -3.90 -0.32
#